data_f7d279aa18fca02852aad2d40b5be2d8
#
_entry.id   f7d279aa18fca02852aad2d40b5be2d8
#
_cell.length_a   1.000
_cell.length_b   1.000
_cell.length_c   1.000
_cell.angle_alpha   90.00
_cell.angle_beta   90.00
_cell.angle_gamma   90.00
#
_symmetry.space_group_name_H-M   'P 1'
#
loop_
_entity.id
_entity.type
_entity.pdbx_description
1 polymer ?
#
loop_
_entity_poly.entity_id
_entity_poly.type
_entity_poly.pdbx_seq_one_letter_code
_entity_poly.pdbx_strand_id
1 'polypeptide(L)'
;MRGLIIKDMMCLRKQRVIFIYTVVAVIVLSLMFVLSARYGNIALGNEMMIREEQVTDIDVKNLSTMALILFMLIPIAMVGDVSTIFVEDGKAGFYSVSSIFPIPLAKRVAAKYMTVLIMFGIGVAIDLAISFVLSLITDIISFADFLGIIISAASLMSVYGSLTIMFCFWFGYGKESYAQMITLLLMFLSALIPNLGKIKSAIASEVTISGNGFMNFIKHKSYIPFSVAVTVLLATYTASVLIAKRKRGIV
;
A
#
# COMPACT_ATOMS: atom_id res chain seq x y z
N MET A 1 -3.78 25.38 -7.57
CA MET A 1 -3.45 24.01 -7.12
C MET A 1 -4.60 23.34 -6.37
N ARG A 2 -5.24 24.00 -5.39
CA ARG A 2 -6.39 23.45 -4.64
C ARG A 2 -7.51 22.90 -5.54
N GLY A 3 -7.93 23.63 -6.57
CA GLY A 3 -8.99 23.18 -7.49
C GLY A 3 -8.66 21.89 -8.24
N LEU A 4 -7.39 21.67 -8.63
CA LEU A 4 -6.97 20.42 -9.27
C LEU A 4 -7.05 19.24 -8.31
N ILE A 5 -6.61 19.41 -7.07
CA ILE A 5 -6.69 18.38 -6.03
C ILE A 5 -8.15 18.03 -5.73
N ILE A 6 -9.02 19.05 -5.55
CA ILE A 6 -10.44 18.82 -5.30
C ILE A 6 -11.10 18.08 -6.47
N LYS A 7 -10.78 18.45 -7.71
CA LYS A 7 -11.26 17.75 -8.90
C LYS A 7 -10.82 16.28 -8.89
N ASP A 8 -9.53 16.00 -8.65
CA ASP A 8 -9.00 14.63 -8.60
C ASP A 8 -9.63 13.82 -7.47
N MET A 9 -9.87 14.43 -6.30
CA MET A 9 -10.61 13.80 -5.20
C MET A 9 -12.08 13.52 -5.55
N MET A 10 -12.70 14.36 -6.39
CA MET A 10 -14.07 14.13 -6.90
C MET A 10 -14.11 12.94 -7.87
N CYS A 11 -13.09 12.78 -8.73
CA CYS A 11 -12.95 11.61 -9.60
C CYS A 11 -12.91 10.30 -8.80
N LEU A 12 -12.29 10.31 -7.62
CA LEU A 12 -12.22 9.17 -6.71
C LEU A 12 -13.51 8.93 -5.89
N ARG A 13 -14.55 9.77 -6.08
CA ARG A 13 -15.82 9.65 -5.32
C ARG A 13 -16.49 8.30 -5.48
N LYS A 14 -16.40 7.67 -6.65
CA LYS A 14 -16.98 6.35 -6.91
C LYS A 14 -16.32 5.25 -6.07
N GLN A 15 -15.08 5.45 -5.67
CA GLN A 15 -14.30 4.50 -4.86
C GLN A 15 -14.59 4.60 -3.37
N ARG A 16 -15.28 5.64 -2.90
CA ARG A 16 -15.63 5.80 -1.48
C ARG A 16 -16.40 4.60 -0.92
N VAL A 17 -17.23 3.99 -1.75
CA VAL A 17 -18.02 2.81 -1.36
C VAL A 17 -17.09 1.61 -1.10
N ILE A 18 -16.17 1.33 -2.03
CA ILE A 18 -15.17 0.25 -1.89
C ILE A 18 -14.31 0.52 -0.65
N PHE A 19 -13.86 1.76 -0.47
CA PHE A 19 -13.08 2.17 0.69
C PHE A 19 -13.83 1.93 2.01
N ILE A 20 -15.11 2.34 2.11
CA ILE A 20 -15.93 2.11 3.31
C ILE A 20 -16.04 0.62 3.59
N TYR A 21 -16.33 -0.21 2.57
CA TYR A 21 -16.38 -1.67 2.74
C TYR A 21 -15.03 -2.24 3.20
N THR A 22 -13.91 -1.76 2.66
CA THR A 22 -12.58 -2.20 3.09
C THR A 22 -12.32 -1.84 4.55
N VAL A 23 -12.63 -0.61 4.97
CA VAL A 23 -12.46 -0.20 6.38
C VAL A 23 -13.34 -1.06 7.30
N VAL A 24 -14.60 -1.29 6.95
CA VAL A 24 -15.49 -2.17 7.73
C VAL A 24 -14.95 -3.60 7.78
N ALA A 25 -14.47 -4.13 6.65
CA ALA A 25 -13.86 -5.46 6.61
C ALA A 25 -12.63 -5.56 7.51
N VAL A 26 -11.74 -4.55 7.47
CA VAL A 26 -10.55 -4.52 8.34
C VAL A 26 -10.95 -4.46 9.82
N ILE A 27 -11.95 -3.66 10.19
CA ILE A 27 -12.46 -3.60 11.57
C ILE A 27 -13.00 -4.97 12.00
N VAL A 28 -13.85 -5.62 11.18
CA VAL A 28 -14.42 -6.94 11.49
C VAL A 28 -13.33 -7.99 11.62
N LEU A 29 -12.38 -8.03 10.68
CA LEU A 29 -11.25 -8.96 10.72
C LEU A 29 -10.35 -8.71 11.93
N SER A 30 -10.13 -7.43 12.30
CA SER A 30 -9.37 -7.06 13.49
C SER A 30 -10.06 -7.53 14.77
N LEU A 31 -11.39 -7.42 14.87
CA LEU A 31 -12.16 -7.93 15.98
C LEU A 31 -12.09 -9.46 16.05
N MET A 32 -12.23 -10.16 14.91
CA MET A 32 -12.07 -11.61 14.86
C MET A 32 -10.67 -12.04 15.29
N PHE A 33 -9.64 -11.28 14.89
CA PHE A 33 -8.27 -11.50 15.30
C PHE A 33 -8.11 -11.39 16.84
N VAL A 34 -8.68 -10.35 17.46
CA VAL A 34 -8.69 -10.17 18.93
C VAL A 34 -9.40 -11.31 19.63
N LEU A 35 -10.58 -11.69 19.14
CA LEU A 35 -11.35 -12.81 19.70
C LEU A 35 -10.59 -14.12 19.60
N SER A 36 -9.96 -14.39 18.45
CA SER A 36 -9.13 -15.58 18.25
C SER A 36 -7.91 -15.60 19.19
N ALA A 37 -7.28 -14.46 19.40
CA ALA A 37 -6.13 -14.33 20.30
C ALA A 37 -6.49 -14.49 21.78
N ARG A 38 -7.70 -14.07 22.18
CA ARG A 38 -8.14 -14.08 23.58
C ARG A 38 -8.87 -15.36 23.99
N TYR A 39 -9.62 -15.98 23.10
CA TYR A 39 -10.48 -17.14 23.39
C TYR A 39 -10.04 -18.43 22.69
N GLY A 40 -8.85 -18.43 22.05
CA GLY A 40 -8.39 -19.55 21.23
C GLY A 40 -9.06 -19.57 19.86
N ASN A 41 -8.58 -20.45 18.99
CA ASN A 41 -8.98 -20.49 17.60
C ASN A 41 -10.42 -21.01 17.45
N ILE A 42 -11.40 -20.12 17.45
CA ILE A 42 -12.83 -20.45 17.33
C ILE A 42 -13.13 -21.23 16.03
N ALA A 43 -12.28 -21.06 15.00
CA ALA A 43 -12.45 -21.72 13.70
C ALA A 43 -11.93 -23.16 13.65
N LEU A 44 -11.07 -23.57 14.57
CA LEU A 44 -10.42 -24.88 14.59
C LEU A 44 -11.01 -25.83 15.64
N GLY A 45 -12.27 -25.72 15.99
CA GLY A 45 -13.02 -26.69 16.77
C GLY A 45 -12.27 -27.26 18.00
N ASN A 46 -13.00 -27.57 19.04
CA ASN A 46 -12.67 -28.02 20.40
C ASN A 46 -11.45 -28.93 20.63
N GLU A 47 -10.70 -29.35 19.63
CA GLU A 47 -9.60 -30.30 19.79
C GLU A 47 -8.28 -29.68 20.23
N MET A 48 -8.12 -28.36 20.21
CA MET A 48 -6.88 -27.67 20.64
C MET A 48 -6.97 -26.98 22.01
N MET A 49 -8.04 -27.14 22.75
CA MET A 49 -8.19 -26.58 24.11
C MET A 49 -7.31 -27.26 25.18
N ILE A 50 -6.50 -28.26 24.83
CA ILE A 50 -5.77 -29.07 25.83
C ILE A 50 -4.26 -28.72 25.92
N ARG A 51 -3.80 -27.65 25.28
CA ARG A 51 -2.42 -27.19 25.47
C ARG A 51 -2.35 -25.77 25.99
N GLU A 52 -2.64 -25.62 27.27
CA GLU A 52 -2.54 -24.36 28.03
C GLU A 52 -1.12 -23.87 28.29
N GLU A 53 -0.06 -24.47 27.77
CA GLU A 53 1.29 -24.19 28.27
C GLU A 53 2.30 -23.62 27.27
N GLN A 54 1.96 -23.35 26.03
CA GLN A 54 2.90 -22.68 25.16
C GLN A 54 2.15 -21.87 24.11
N VAL A 55 1.94 -20.57 24.36
CA VAL A 55 1.88 -19.58 23.28
C VAL A 55 3.25 -19.63 22.61
N THR A 56 3.41 -20.51 21.64
CA THR A 56 4.69 -20.74 20.98
C THR A 56 5.04 -19.50 20.16
N ASP A 57 6.33 -19.23 20.02
CA ASP A 57 6.85 -18.17 19.12
C ASP A 57 6.24 -18.23 17.70
N ILE A 58 5.72 -19.39 17.32
CA ILE A 58 5.01 -19.64 16.04
C ILE A 58 3.67 -18.92 16.01
N ASP A 59 2.92 -18.87 17.12
CA ASP A 59 1.58 -18.23 17.15
C ASP A 59 1.71 -16.72 17.09
N VAL A 60 2.64 -16.14 17.83
CA VAL A 60 2.95 -14.68 17.78
C VAL A 60 3.40 -14.26 16.39
N LYS A 61 4.14 -15.11 15.69
CA LYS A 61 4.62 -14.86 14.34
C LYS A 61 3.50 -14.91 13.30
N ASN A 62 2.63 -15.90 13.39
CA ASN A 62 1.47 -16.00 12.51
C ASN A 62 0.54 -14.81 12.71
N LEU A 63 0.37 -14.39 13.96
CA LEU A 63 -0.39 -13.23 14.36
C LEU A 63 0.16 -11.93 13.73
N SER A 64 1.46 -11.71 13.79
CA SER A 64 2.10 -10.53 13.22
C SER A 64 2.06 -10.50 11.69
N THR A 65 2.11 -11.67 11.05
CA THR A 65 1.95 -11.78 9.59
C THR A 65 0.52 -11.47 9.16
N MET A 66 -0.48 -11.96 9.89
CA MET A 66 -1.88 -11.61 9.65
C MET A 66 -2.15 -10.12 9.86
N ALA A 67 -1.58 -9.52 10.91
CA ALA A 67 -1.68 -8.08 11.14
C ALA A 67 -1.10 -7.27 9.97
N LEU A 68 0.05 -7.68 9.41
CA LEU A 68 0.64 -7.03 8.24
C LEU A 68 -0.30 -7.08 7.03
N ILE A 69 -0.89 -8.25 6.75
CA ILE A 69 -1.82 -8.40 5.63
C ILE A 69 -3.04 -7.50 5.85
N LEU A 70 -3.60 -7.47 7.06
CA LEU A 70 -4.73 -6.64 7.44
C LEU A 70 -4.45 -5.15 7.22
N PHE A 71 -3.33 -4.64 7.75
CA PHE A 71 -2.95 -3.23 7.61
C PHE A 71 -2.48 -2.85 6.21
N MET A 72 -2.23 -3.81 5.31
CA MET A 72 -2.02 -3.51 3.89
C MET A 72 -3.34 -3.25 3.13
N LEU A 73 -4.47 -3.77 3.59
CA LEU A 73 -5.74 -3.68 2.84
C LEU A 73 -6.22 -2.23 2.68
N ILE A 74 -6.12 -1.38 3.71
CA ILE A 74 -6.56 0.02 3.65
C ILE A 74 -5.68 0.85 2.69
N PRO A 75 -4.35 0.83 2.79
CA PRO A 75 -3.49 1.48 1.81
C PRO A 75 -3.67 0.95 0.37
N ILE A 76 -3.90 -0.36 0.20
CA ILE A 76 -4.19 -0.95 -1.12
C ILE A 76 -5.49 -0.37 -1.68
N ALA A 77 -6.56 -0.32 -0.90
CA ALA A 77 -7.84 0.24 -1.33
C ALA A 77 -7.75 1.74 -1.68
N MET A 78 -6.85 2.47 -0.99
CA MET A 78 -6.65 3.91 -1.25
C MET A 78 -5.79 4.19 -2.48
N VAL A 79 -4.79 3.37 -2.75
CA VAL A 79 -3.79 3.62 -3.79
C VAL A 79 -4.00 2.72 -5.01
N GLY A 80 -4.71 1.61 -4.86
CA GLY A 80 -4.92 0.63 -5.94
C GLY A 80 -5.53 1.23 -7.20
N ASP A 81 -6.40 2.21 -7.03
CA ASP A 81 -7.14 2.84 -8.13
C ASP A 81 -6.66 4.24 -8.52
N VAL A 82 -5.42 4.59 -8.21
CA VAL A 82 -4.80 5.86 -8.61
C VAL A 82 -4.93 6.11 -10.12
N SER A 83 -4.91 5.07 -10.92
CA SER A 83 -5.09 5.14 -12.37
C SER A 83 -6.47 5.69 -12.77
N THR A 84 -7.50 5.53 -11.95
CA THR A 84 -8.86 6.04 -12.23
C THR A 84 -8.86 7.57 -12.40
N ILE A 85 -7.99 8.30 -11.70
CA ILE A 85 -7.86 9.75 -11.89
C ILE A 85 -7.46 10.08 -13.34
N PHE A 86 -6.62 9.24 -13.95
CA PHE A 86 -6.19 9.42 -15.34
C PHE A 86 -7.28 8.99 -16.31
N VAL A 87 -8.00 7.91 -16.04
CA VAL A 87 -9.14 7.45 -16.85
C VAL A 87 -10.23 8.49 -16.91
N GLU A 88 -10.64 9.04 -15.78
CA GLU A 88 -11.69 10.06 -15.72
C GLU A 88 -11.24 11.38 -16.37
N ASP A 89 -9.98 11.79 -16.23
CA ASP A 89 -9.42 12.95 -16.93
C ASP A 89 -9.43 12.74 -18.44
N GLY A 90 -9.15 11.54 -18.91
CA GLY A 90 -9.19 11.22 -20.32
C GLY A 90 -10.62 11.24 -20.88
N LYS A 91 -11.58 10.61 -20.21
CA LYS A 91 -12.99 10.62 -20.59
C LYS A 91 -13.58 12.03 -20.63
N ALA A 92 -13.17 12.89 -19.70
CA ALA A 92 -13.60 14.29 -19.65
C ALA A 92 -12.89 15.18 -20.68
N GLY A 93 -11.94 14.68 -21.47
CA GLY A 93 -11.13 15.48 -22.39
C GLY A 93 -10.27 16.51 -21.67
N PHE A 94 -9.99 16.32 -20.37
CA PHE A 94 -9.28 17.29 -19.54
C PHE A 94 -7.88 17.60 -20.06
N TYR A 95 -7.24 16.68 -20.74
CA TYR A 95 -5.90 16.90 -21.30
C TYR A 95 -5.87 17.98 -22.38
N SER A 96 -6.87 17.98 -23.29
CA SER A 96 -6.99 19.01 -24.34
C SER A 96 -7.36 20.36 -23.74
N VAL A 97 -8.38 20.40 -22.88
CA VAL A 97 -8.84 21.63 -22.22
C VAL A 97 -7.76 22.19 -21.29
N SER A 98 -7.03 21.33 -20.60
CA SER A 98 -5.98 21.78 -19.66
C SER A 98 -4.79 22.46 -20.35
N SER A 99 -4.60 22.23 -21.66
CA SER A 99 -3.55 22.93 -22.43
C SER A 99 -3.83 24.43 -22.58
N ILE A 100 -5.10 24.82 -22.55
CA ILE A 100 -5.55 26.20 -22.69
C ILE A 100 -5.34 26.99 -21.38
N PHE A 101 -5.37 26.33 -20.23
CA PHE A 101 -5.18 27.00 -18.95
C PHE A 101 -3.72 27.36 -18.69
N PRO A 102 -3.41 28.57 -18.16
CA PRO A 102 -2.05 29.02 -17.87
C PRO A 102 -1.48 28.36 -16.59
N ILE A 103 -1.69 27.06 -16.45
CA ILE A 103 -1.19 26.30 -15.29
C ILE A 103 0.10 25.58 -15.70
N PRO A 104 1.24 25.85 -15.02
CA PRO A 104 2.49 25.13 -15.28
C PRO A 104 2.32 23.62 -15.16
N LEU A 105 2.91 22.89 -16.09
CA LEU A 105 2.82 21.42 -16.15
C LEU A 105 3.27 20.75 -14.84
N ALA A 106 4.36 21.25 -14.25
CA ALA A 106 4.84 20.75 -12.97
C ALA A 106 3.77 20.83 -11.85
N LYS A 107 2.96 21.90 -11.84
CA LYS A 107 1.85 22.03 -10.86
C LYS A 107 0.73 21.02 -11.11
N ARG A 108 0.50 20.62 -12.36
CA ARG A 108 -0.51 19.59 -12.70
C ARG A 108 -0.02 18.20 -12.24
N VAL A 109 1.25 17.87 -12.52
CA VAL A 109 1.87 16.64 -12.04
C VAL A 109 1.86 16.61 -10.50
N ALA A 110 2.31 17.71 -9.87
CA ALA A 110 2.30 17.82 -8.41
C ALA A 110 0.91 17.63 -7.79
N ALA A 111 -0.16 18.14 -8.44
CA ALA A 111 -1.53 17.94 -7.95
C ALA A 111 -1.90 16.45 -7.86
N LYS A 112 -1.54 15.65 -8.87
CA LYS A 112 -1.78 14.20 -8.88
C LYS A 112 -1.07 13.48 -7.71
N TYR A 113 0.23 13.78 -7.54
CA TYR A 113 0.99 13.23 -6.42
C TYR A 113 0.43 13.65 -5.07
N MET A 114 0.05 14.93 -4.92
CA MET A 114 -0.56 15.44 -3.67
C MET A 114 -1.90 14.80 -3.38
N THR A 115 -2.74 14.55 -4.38
CA THR A 115 -4.02 13.83 -4.20
C THR A 115 -3.78 12.44 -3.65
N VAL A 116 -2.82 11.70 -4.22
CA VAL A 116 -2.47 10.36 -3.74
C VAL A 116 -1.90 10.40 -2.34
N LEU A 117 -1.01 11.34 -2.03
CA LEU A 117 -0.45 11.49 -0.69
C LEU A 117 -1.52 11.84 0.36
N ILE A 118 -2.51 12.65 0.02
CA ILE A 118 -3.62 12.98 0.92
C ILE A 118 -4.47 11.72 1.19
N MET A 119 -4.87 11.00 0.13
CA MET A 119 -5.65 9.77 0.29
C MET A 119 -4.90 8.71 1.10
N PHE A 120 -3.62 8.55 0.79
CA PHE A 120 -2.74 7.67 1.51
C PHE A 120 -2.60 8.06 2.99
N GLY A 121 -2.42 9.35 3.29
CA GLY A 121 -2.35 9.86 4.67
C GLY A 121 -3.63 9.57 5.46
N ILE A 122 -4.80 9.65 4.83
CA ILE A 122 -6.07 9.26 5.44
C ILE A 122 -6.08 7.76 5.75
N GLY A 123 -5.64 6.90 4.82
CA GLY A 123 -5.53 5.46 5.04
C GLY A 123 -4.64 5.11 6.23
N VAL A 124 -3.43 5.67 6.26
CA VAL A 124 -2.48 5.47 7.37
C VAL A 124 -3.04 5.97 8.70
N ALA A 125 -3.75 7.10 8.71
CA ALA A 125 -4.39 7.61 9.95
C ALA A 125 -5.46 6.65 10.49
N ILE A 126 -6.22 6.00 9.61
CA ILE A 126 -7.22 4.99 10.00
C ILE A 126 -6.51 3.74 10.53
N ASP A 127 -5.45 3.25 9.86
CA ASP A 127 -4.67 2.11 10.34
C ASP A 127 -4.07 2.38 11.72
N LEU A 128 -3.54 3.59 11.95
CA LEU A 128 -3.02 4.00 13.25
C LEU A 128 -4.11 4.02 14.33
N ALA A 129 -5.31 4.49 14.01
CA ALA A 129 -6.42 4.48 14.95
C ALA A 129 -6.85 3.05 15.32
N ILE A 130 -6.95 2.16 14.32
CA ILE A 130 -7.30 0.75 14.54
C ILE A 130 -6.21 0.06 15.38
N SER A 131 -4.93 0.25 15.03
CA SER A 131 -3.81 -0.36 15.75
C SER A 131 -3.70 0.11 17.20
N PHE A 132 -4.00 1.39 17.45
CA PHE A 132 -4.05 1.93 18.80
C PHE A 132 -5.13 1.24 19.65
N VAL A 133 -6.34 1.09 19.11
CA VAL A 133 -7.44 0.37 19.79
C VAL A 133 -7.06 -1.09 20.01
N LEU A 134 -6.47 -1.76 19.02
CA LEU A 134 -6.02 -3.15 19.15
C LEU A 134 -4.95 -3.31 20.23
N SER A 135 -3.99 -2.41 20.31
CA SER A 135 -2.94 -2.46 21.34
C SER A 135 -3.45 -2.26 22.77
N LEU A 136 -4.61 -1.61 22.93
CA LEU A 136 -5.27 -1.48 24.25
C LEU A 136 -6.02 -2.76 24.66
N ILE A 137 -6.44 -3.58 23.69
CA ILE A 137 -7.25 -4.77 23.95
C ILE A 137 -6.36 -6.02 24.03
N THR A 138 -5.23 -6.04 23.29
CA THR A 138 -4.32 -7.19 23.19
C THR A 138 -2.96 -6.84 23.74
N ASP A 139 -2.51 -7.58 24.78
CA ASP A 139 -1.14 -7.46 25.33
C ASP A 139 -0.09 -8.22 24.52
N ILE A 140 -0.51 -8.90 23.41
CA ILE A 140 0.36 -9.81 22.65
C ILE A 140 1.31 -9.06 21.73
N ILE A 141 0.87 -7.95 21.11
CA ILE A 141 1.67 -7.15 20.18
C ILE A 141 1.73 -5.71 20.69
N SER A 142 2.94 -5.19 20.85
CA SER A 142 3.12 -3.80 21.30
C SER A 142 2.68 -2.81 20.21
N PHE A 143 2.23 -1.63 20.62
CA PHE A 143 1.89 -0.55 19.68
C PHE A 143 3.09 -0.18 18.78
N ALA A 144 4.32 -0.26 19.29
CA ALA A 144 5.53 0.00 18.52
C ALA A 144 5.72 -1.02 17.37
N ASP A 145 5.38 -2.29 17.59
CA ASP A 145 5.41 -3.32 16.55
C ASP A 145 4.37 -3.05 15.46
N PHE A 146 3.14 -2.68 15.84
CA PHE A 146 2.10 -2.27 14.88
C PHE A 146 2.56 -1.06 14.05
N LEU A 147 3.20 -0.09 14.68
CA LEU A 147 3.72 1.11 14.01
C LEU A 147 4.77 0.75 12.96
N GLY A 148 5.69 -0.17 13.28
CA GLY A 148 6.68 -0.69 12.34
C GLY A 148 6.03 -1.38 11.12
N ILE A 149 4.98 -2.17 11.35
CA ILE A 149 4.20 -2.85 10.31
C ILE A 149 3.50 -1.81 9.41
N ILE A 150 2.80 -0.83 10.00
CA ILE A 150 2.08 0.21 9.26
C ILE A 150 3.04 1.04 8.41
N ILE A 151 4.18 1.49 8.96
CA ILE A 151 5.18 2.26 8.21
C ILE A 151 5.71 1.45 7.03
N SER A 152 5.94 0.16 7.20
CA SER A 152 6.44 -0.71 6.13
C SER A 152 5.40 -0.94 5.03
N ALA A 153 4.14 -1.22 5.41
CA ALA A 153 3.03 -1.35 4.49
C ALA A 153 2.79 -0.04 3.71
N ALA A 154 2.78 1.07 4.45
CA ALA A 154 2.67 2.41 3.93
C ALA A 154 3.77 2.72 2.90
N SER A 155 5.00 2.38 3.19
CA SER A 155 6.14 2.59 2.29
C SER A 155 5.98 1.83 0.98
N LEU A 156 5.59 0.55 1.04
CA LEU A 156 5.35 -0.27 -0.15
C LEU A 156 4.25 0.32 -1.04
N MET A 157 3.13 0.73 -0.45
CA MET A 157 2.01 1.31 -1.19
C MET A 157 2.33 2.69 -1.77
N SER A 158 3.14 3.50 -1.09
CA SER A 158 3.65 4.76 -1.60
C SER A 158 4.53 4.56 -2.84
N VAL A 159 5.40 3.55 -2.84
CA VAL A 159 6.20 3.16 -4.02
C VAL A 159 5.30 2.73 -5.16
N TYR A 160 4.32 1.85 -4.90
CA TYR A 160 3.36 1.41 -5.91
C TYR A 160 2.61 2.58 -6.54
N GLY A 161 2.01 3.46 -5.74
CA GLY A 161 1.25 4.61 -6.23
C GLY A 161 2.09 5.59 -7.04
N SER A 162 3.31 5.89 -6.57
CA SER A 162 4.21 6.81 -7.26
C SER A 162 4.71 6.27 -8.61
N LEU A 163 5.04 4.98 -8.69
CA LEU A 163 5.40 4.32 -9.95
C LEU A 163 4.21 4.26 -10.92
N THR A 164 3.02 3.93 -10.42
CA THR A 164 1.81 3.88 -11.25
C THR A 164 1.53 5.25 -11.88
N ILE A 165 1.63 6.35 -11.11
CA ILE A 165 1.48 7.71 -11.64
C ILE A 165 2.51 7.97 -12.74
N MET A 166 3.78 7.64 -12.51
CA MET A 166 4.85 7.83 -13.49
C MET A 166 4.57 7.08 -14.79
N PHE A 167 4.15 5.81 -14.71
CA PHE A 167 3.81 5.02 -15.89
C PHE A 167 2.53 5.50 -16.58
N CYS A 168 1.53 6.02 -15.85
CA CYS A 168 0.36 6.67 -16.47
C CYS A 168 0.77 7.89 -17.30
N PHE A 169 1.73 8.69 -16.84
CA PHE A 169 2.30 9.77 -17.66
C PHE A 169 3.09 9.24 -18.85
N TRP A 170 3.80 8.10 -18.69
CA TRP A 170 4.59 7.51 -19.76
C TRP A 170 3.72 6.95 -20.88
N PHE A 171 2.74 6.10 -20.56
CA PHE A 171 1.91 5.44 -21.56
C PHE A 171 0.83 6.37 -22.11
N GLY A 172 0.36 7.32 -21.31
CA GLY A 172 -0.71 8.24 -21.68
C GLY A 172 -2.10 7.64 -21.48
N TYR A 173 -3.09 8.36 -21.96
CA TYR A 173 -4.51 8.03 -21.82
C TYR A 173 -4.87 6.72 -22.55
N GLY A 174 -5.77 5.95 -21.94
CA GLY A 174 -6.29 4.69 -22.49
C GLY A 174 -5.40 3.47 -22.22
N LYS A 175 -4.24 3.66 -21.56
CA LYS A 175 -3.28 2.59 -21.25
C LYS A 175 -2.98 2.47 -19.76
N GLU A 176 -3.89 2.92 -18.92
CA GLU A 176 -3.72 2.96 -17.45
C GLU A 176 -3.59 1.56 -16.85
N SER A 177 -4.34 0.58 -17.40
CA SER A 177 -4.23 -0.83 -16.97
C SER A 177 -2.84 -1.41 -17.20
N TYR A 178 -2.19 -1.05 -18.31
CA TYR A 178 -0.79 -1.45 -18.57
C TYR A 178 0.16 -0.82 -17.56
N ALA A 179 -0.07 0.44 -17.18
CA ALA A 179 0.74 1.11 -16.15
C ALA A 179 0.67 0.37 -14.81
N GLN A 180 -0.52 -0.04 -14.38
CA GLN A 180 -0.72 -0.83 -13.16
C GLN A 180 -0.03 -2.20 -13.25
N MET A 181 -0.23 -2.93 -14.36
CA MET A 181 0.37 -4.26 -14.55
C MET A 181 1.90 -4.19 -14.51
N ILE A 182 2.50 -3.21 -15.19
CA ILE A 182 3.96 -3.05 -15.20
C ILE A 182 4.47 -2.66 -13.82
N THR A 183 3.76 -1.81 -13.08
CA THR A 183 4.13 -1.46 -11.71
C THR A 183 4.11 -2.69 -10.81
N LEU A 184 3.06 -3.51 -10.86
CA LEU A 184 2.98 -4.76 -10.11
C LEU A 184 4.09 -5.73 -10.49
N LEU A 185 4.36 -5.89 -11.78
CA LEU A 185 5.44 -6.75 -12.27
C LEU A 185 6.81 -6.30 -11.74
N LEU A 186 7.09 -4.98 -11.79
CA LEU A 186 8.35 -4.43 -11.27
C LEU A 186 8.48 -4.63 -9.76
N MET A 187 7.42 -4.41 -9.00
CA MET A 187 7.44 -4.67 -7.55
C MET A 187 7.67 -6.15 -7.25
N PHE A 188 6.99 -7.03 -7.98
CA PHE A 188 7.18 -8.48 -7.83
C PHE A 188 8.62 -8.89 -8.17
N LEU A 189 9.17 -8.44 -9.30
CA LEU A 189 10.56 -8.72 -9.69
C LEU A 189 11.56 -8.17 -8.68
N SER A 190 11.33 -6.95 -8.16
CA SER A 190 12.21 -6.35 -7.14
C SER A 190 12.23 -7.13 -5.83
N ALA A 191 11.13 -7.80 -5.49
CA ALA A 191 11.06 -8.69 -4.34
C ALA A 191 11.66 -10.07 -4.61
N LEU A 192 11.57 -10.57 -5.85
CA LEU A 192 12.02 -11.90 -6.25
C LEU A 192 13.54 -11.98 -6.43
N ILE A 193 14.12 -10.99 -7.13
CA ILE A 193 15.55 -11.00 -7.50
C ILE A 193 16.49 -11.16 -6.28
N PRO A 194 16.34 -10.38 -5.18
CA PRO A 194 17.22 -10.53 -4.01
C PRO A 194 17.06 -11.87 -3.29
N ASN A 195 15.90 -12.52 -3.46
CA ASN A 195 15.56 -13.77 -2.77
C ASN A 195 15.78 -15.03 -3.61
N LEU A 196 16.19 -14.92 -4.88
CA LEU A 196 16.40 -16.07 -5.77
C LEU A 196 17.36 -17.11 -5.18
N GLY A 197 18.45 -16.68 -4.54
CA GLY A 197 19.39 -17.57 -3.90
C GLY A 197 18.75 -18.36 -2.75
N LYS A 198 17.93 -17.71 -1.92
CA LYS A 198 17.22 -18.34 -0.81
C LYS A 198 16.11 -19.28 -1.29
N ILE A 199 15.40 -18.87 -2.34
CA ILE A 199 14.36 -19.71 -2.96
C ILE A 199 14.98 -20.98 -3.55
N LYS A 200 16.12 -20.86 -4.25
CA LYS A 200 16.85 -22.00 -4.81
C LYS A 200 17.32 -22.96 -3.71
N SER A 201 17.87 -22.46 -2.61
CA SER A 201 18.27 -23.29 -1.47
C SER A 201 17.09 -23.92 -0.75
N ALA A 202 15.96 -23.22 -0.59
CA ALA A 202 14.75 -23.75 0.03
C ALA A 202 14.11 -24.87 -0.81
N ILE A 203 14.08 -24.72 -2.14
CA ILE A 203 13.60 -25.79 -3.05
C ILE A 203 14.51 -27.01 -2.99
N ALA A 204 15.84 -26.80 -2.90
CA ALA A 204 16.82 -27.89 -2.87
C ALA A 204 16.85 -28.64 -1.52
N SER A 205 16.45 -28.02 -0.41
CA SER A 205 16.58 -28.56 0.94
C SER A 205 15.24 -28.91 1.62
N GLU A 206 14.09 -28.81 0.93
CA GLU A 206 12.75 -28.95 1.52
C GLU A 206 12.52 -28.10 2.79
N VAL A 207 13.40 -27.14 3.04
CA VAL A 207 13.33 -26.27 4.22
C VAL A 207 12.27 -25.19 3.99
N THR A 208 11.32 -25.13 4.89
CA THR A 208 10.32 -24.04 4.94
C THR A 208 11.02 -22.68 5.01
N ILE A 209 10.71 -21.78 4.08
CA ILE A 209 11.23 -20.41 4.07
C ILE A 209 10.81 -19.76 5.38
N SER A 210 11.75 -19.61 6.31
CA SER A 210 11.47 -18.96 7.59
C SER A 210 11.16 -17.47 7.37
N GLY A 211 9.90 -17.09 7.56
CA GLY A 211 9.46 -15.69 7.55
C GLY A 211 10.05 -14.82 8.67
N ASN A 212 10.85 -15.41 9.58
CA ASN A 212 11.38 -14.72 10.77
C ASN A 212 12.26 -13.53 10.43
N GLY A 213 13.13 -13.66 9.42
CA GLY A 213 14.02 -12.56 9.02
C GLY A 213 13.29 -11.37 8.45
N PHE A 214 12.21 -11.59 7.71
CA PHE A 214 11.40 -10.51 7.12
C PHE A 214 10.62 -9.74 8.19
N MET A 215 9.99 -10.44 9.13
CA MET A 215 9.24 -9.78 10.21
C MET A 215 10.14 -9.02 11.18
N ASN A 216 11.30 -9.57 11.53
CA ASN A 216 12.29 -8.85 12.34
C ASN A 216 12.85 -7.63 11.62
N PHE A 217 13.03 -7.71 10.29
CA PHE A 217 13.43 -6.56 9.49
C PHE A 217 12.35 -5.47 9.50
N ILE A 218 11.08 -5.81 9.32
CA ILE A 218 9.96 -4.87 9.37
C ILE A 218 9.88 -4.20 10.74
N LYS A 219 9.97 -4.96 11.83
CA LYS A 219 9.85 -4.44 13.18
C LYS A 219 11.00 -3.49 13.57
N HIS A 220 12.24 -3.86 13.26
CA HIS A 220 13.42 -3.15 13.76
C HIS A 220 14.04 -2.16 12.77
N LYS A 221 13.76 -2.31 11.46
CA LYS A 221 14.36 -1.50 10.40
C LYS A 221 13.33 -0.86 9.45
N SER A 222 12.14 -0.56 9.96
CA SER A 222 11.05 0.08 9.20
C SER A 222 11.43 1.44 8.59
N TYR A 223 12.45 2.13 9.14
CA TYR A 223 12.98 3.37 8.57
C TYR A 223 13.64 3.17 7.19
N ILE A 224 14.15 1.96 6.88
CA ILE A 224 14.76 1.68 5.58
C ILE A 224 13.73 1.69 4.45
N PRO A 225 12.62 0.91 4.50
CA PRO A 225 11.59 0.99 3.47
C PRO A 225 10.98 2.39 3.37
N PHE A 226 10.86 3.13 4.47
CA PHE A 226 10.38 4.50 4.45
C PHE A 226 11.32 5.44 3.68
N SER A 227 12.63 5.40 3.93
CA SER A 227 13.60 6.21 3.20
C SER A 227 13.64 5.89 1.71
N VAL A 228 13.55 4.60 1.36
CA VAL A 228 13.43 4.15 -0.04
C VAL A 228 12.15 4.69 -0.67
N ALA A 229 11.02 4.64 0.02
CA ALA A 229 9.76 5.16 -0.50
C ALA A 229 9.82 6.67 -0.80
N VAL A 230 10.42 7.46 0.09
CA VAL A 230 10.61 8.91 -0.12
C VAL A 230 11.51 9.18 -1.31
N THR A 231 12.63 8.46 -1.46
CA THR A 231 13.54 8.64 -2.60
C THR A 231 12.88 8.24 -3.92
N VAL A 232 12.14 7.13 -3.95
CA VAL A 232 11.39 6.70 -5.15
C VAL A 232 10.30 7.71 -5.50
N LEU A 233 9.58 8.26 -4.52
CA LEU A 233 8.55 9.27 -4.76
C LEU A 233 9.13 10.53 -5.39
N LEU A 234 10.27 11.03 -4.91
CA LEU A 234 10.95 12.18 -5.49
C LEU A 234 11.48 11.89 -6.90
N ALA A 235 12.07 10.73 -7.11
CA ALA A 235 12.58 10.31 -8.42
C ALA A 235 11.45 10.15 -9.45
N THR A 236 10.34 9.51 -9.07
CA THR A 236 9.19 9.33 -9.96
C THR A 236 8.48 10.64 -10.26
N TYR A 237 8.40 11.57 -9.29
CA TYR A 237 7.86 12.91 -9.53
C TYR A 237 8.70 13.68 -10.57
N THR A 238 10.03 13.70 -10.41
CA THR A 238 10.92 14.38 -11.37
C THR A 238 10.85 13.73 -12.75
N ALA A 239 10.84 12.40 -12.83
CA ALA A 239 10.67 11.67 -14.08
C ALA A 239 9.32 12.00 -14.74
N SER A 240 8.21 12.03 -13.98
CA SER A 240 6.88 12.37 -14.50
C SER A 240 6.83 13.78 -15.09
N VAL A 241 7.48 14.75 -14.45
CA VAL A 241 7.57 16.13 -14.97
C VAL A 241 8.36 16.17 -16.27
N LEU A 242 9.50 15.43 -16.37
CA LEU A 242 10.30 15.35 -17.59
C LEU A 242 9.56 14.67 -18.74
N ILE A 243 8.89 13.55 -18.48
CA ILE A 243 8.07 12.82 -19.45
C ILE A 243 6.95 13.73 -19.98
N ALA A 244 6.24 14.41 -19.09
CA ALA A 244 5.15 15.29 -19.46
C ALA A 244 5.63 16.50 -20.29
N LYS A 245 6.82 17.06 -19.98
CA LYS A 245 7.44 18.13 -20.80
C LYS A 245 7.79 17.63 -22.19
N ARG A 246 8.40 16.45 -22.31
CA ARG A 246 8.80 15.86 -23.61
C ARG A 246 7.59 15.60 -24.51
N LYS A 247 6.48 15.10 -23.95
CA LYS A 247 5.25 14.86 -24.73
C LYS A 247 4.60 16.13 -25.25
N ARG A 248 4.72 17.26 -24.53
CA ARG A 248 4.23 18.56 -25.03
C ARG A 248 5.02 19.09 -26.24
N GLY A 249 6.29 18.70 -26.38
CA GLY A 249 7.10 19.08 -27.55
C GLY A 249 6.81 18.25 -28.81
N ILE A 250 5.91 17.25 -28.72
CA ILE A 250 5.56 16.33 -29.82
C ILE A 250 4.11 16.58 -30.30
N VAL A 251 3.33 17.37 -29.56
CA VAL A 251 1.98 17.86 -29.91
C VAL A 251 2.04 19.36 -30.16
#